data_05e3e236f475ccc4b62ebb9c2fdd8438
#
_entry.id   05e3e236f475ccc4b62ebb9c2fdd8438
#
_cell.length_a   1.000
_cell.length_b   1.000
_cell.length_c   1.000
_cell.angle_alpha   90.00
_cell.angle_beta   90.00
_cell.angle_gamma   90.00
#
_symmetry.space_group_name_H-M   'P 1'
#
loop_
_entity.id
_entity.type
_entity.pdbx_description
1 polymer ?
#
loop_
_entity_poly.entity_id
_entity_poly.type
_entity_poly.pdbx_seq_one_letter_code
_entity_poly.pdbx_strand_id
1 'polypeptide(L)'
;MITPLATAFLIVHGLLHLSVWAPAQSGREEPFNPRHSWALAAVHVAEFPAAAVSVSFASDTAILYALAGAGVAAGTGWWAVAAFMAATCGLTLKAIWFHRPLALGALLDTAVIVAVAQSWHGSLY
;
A
#
# COMPACT_ATOMS: atom_id res chain seq x y z
N MET A 1 12.16 10.18 -19.05
CA MET A 1 12.81 9.27 -18.07
C MET A 1 12.04 9.15 -16.75
N ILE A 2 11.32 10.18 -16.31
CA ILE A 2 10.54 10.13 -15.05
C ILE A 2 9.35 9.17 -15.14
N THR A 3 8.62 9.18 -16.25
CA THR A 3 7.44 8.32 -16.46
C THR A 3 7.69 6.82 -16.23
N PRO A 4 8.70 6.18 -16.86
CA PRO A 4 8.95 4.75 -16.62
C PRO A 4 9.40 4.46 -15.19
N LEU A 5 10.11 5.38 -14.54
CA LEU A 5 10.51 5.23 -13.14
C LEU A 5 9.31 5.32 -12.20
N ALA A 6 8.42 6.29 -12.43
CA ALA A 6 7.18 6.43 -11.65
C ALA A 6 6.26 5.22 -11.84
N THR A 7 6.10 4.74 -13.07
CA THR A 7 5.36 3.51 -13.38
C THR A 7 5.92 2.31 -12.63
N ALA A 8 7.22 2.07 -12.76
CA ALA A 8 7.90 0.95 -12.10
C ALA A 8 7.79 1.05 -10.57
N PHE A 9 8.01 2.24 -10.01
CA PHE A 9 7.89 2.47 -8.57
C PHE A 9 6.49 2.12 -8.06
N LEU A 10 5.43 2.65 -8.69
CA LEU A 10 4.05 2.41 -8.25
C LEU A 10 3.69 0.93 -8.31
N ILE A 11 4.04 0.24 -9.40
CA ILE A 11 3.75 -1.19 -9.54
C ILE A 11 4.52 -2.02 -8.51
N VAL A 12 5.83 -1.81 -8.38
CA VAL A 12 6.67 -2.55 -7.42
C VAL A 12 6.23 -2.28 -6.00
N HIS A 13 5.97 -1.01 -5.64
CA HIS A 13 5.50 -0.64 -4.31
C HIS A 13 4.14 -1.30 -3.98
N GLY A 14 3.22 -1.33 -4.95
CA GLY A 14 1.96 -2.05 -4.80
C GLY A 14 2.15 -3.55 -4.56
N LEU A 15 3.01 -4.20 -5.33
CA LEU A 15 3.30 -5.64 -5.17
C LEU A 15 3.95 -5.95 -3.82
N LEU A 16 4.76 -5.05 -3.28
CA LEU A 16 5.35 -5.21 -1.94
C LEU A 16 4.28 -5.29 -0.84
N HIS A 17 3.13 -4.62 -1.00
CA HIS A 17 2.01 -4.78 -0.06
C HIS A 17 1.53 -6.24 -0.01
N LEU A 18 1.40 -6.91 -1.15
CA LEU A 18 1.01 -8.32 -1.15
C LEU A 18 2.07 -9.22 -0.51
N SER A 19 3.35 -8.97 -0.75
CA SER A 19 4.43 -9.81 -0.20
C SER A 19 4.55 -9.70 1.31
N VAL A 20 4.27 -8.52 1.87
CA VAL A 20 4.33 -8.27 3.33
C VAL A 20 3.10 -8.83 4.04
N TRP A 21 1.92 -8.75 3.41
CA TRP A 21 0.65 -9.08 4.05
C TRP A 21 0.12 -10.47 3.67
N ALA A 22 0.71 -11.14 2.67
CA ALA A 22 0.36 -12.52 2.36
C ALA A 22 0.67 -13.43 3.55
N PRO A 23 -0.19 -14.41 3.86
CA PRO A 23 0.07 -15.33 4.96
C PRO A 23 1.39 -16.06 4.75
N ALA A 24 2.28 -15.98 5.74
CA ALA A 24 3.52 -16.74 5.71
C ALA A 24 3.24 -18.24 5.62
N GLN A 25 3.96 -18.90 4.73
CA GLN A 25 4.01 -20.36 4.75
C GLN A 25 4.73 -20.80 6.03
N SER A 26 4.09 -21.69 6.76
CA SER A 26 4.47 -22.21 8.07
C SER A 26 5.99 -22.38 8.28
N GLY A 27 6.52 -21.85 9.38
CA GLY A 27 7.82 -22.19 9.95
C GLY A 27 8.86 -21.07 10.08
N ARG A 28 8.57 -19.85 9.68
CA ARG A 28 9.42 -18.68 9.95
C ARG A 28 8.82 -17.83 11.06
N GLU A 29 9.60 -17.53 12.07
CA GLU A 29 9.30 -16.43 12.99
C GLU A 29 9.38 -15.14 12.19
N GLU A 30 8.23 -14.62 11.80
CA GLU A 30 8.16 -13.37 11.09
C GLU A 30 8.11 -12.20 12.06
N PRO A 31 8.83 -11.11 11.76
CA PRO A 31 8.81 -9.91 12.60
C PRO A 31 7.44 -9.22 12.62
N PHE A 32 6.51 -9.68 11.81
CA PHE A 32 5.18 -9.12 11.64
C PHE A 32 4.12 -10.22 11.48
N ASN A 33 3.06 -10.15 12.29
CA ASN A 33 1.94 -11.08 12.22
C ASN A 33 0.64 -10.34 11.83
N PRO A 34 0.11 -10.56 10.61
CA PRO A 34 -1.11 -9.90 10.16
C PRO A 34 -2.37 -10.26 10.96
N ARG A 35 -2.31 -11.32 11.77
CA ARG A 35 -3.40 -11.70 12.69
C ARG A 35 -3.49 -10.79 13.91
N HIS A 36 -2.41 -10.10 14.25
CA HIS A 36 -2.33 -9.25 15.43
C HIS A 36 -2.40 -7.77 15.03
N SER A 37 -3.55 -7.15 15.26
CA SER A 37 -3.74 -5.71 15.13
C SER A 37 -4.07 -5.11 16.49
N TRP A 38 -3.30 -4.10 16.89
CA TRP A 38 -3.55 -3.38 18.13
C TRP A 38 -4.94 -2.69 18.12
N ALA A 39 -5.34 -2.12 16.97
CA ALA A 39 -6.58 -1.40 16.82
C ALA A 39 -7.80 -2.35 16.84
N LEU A 40 -7.72 -3.48 16.12
CA LEU A 40 -8.78 -4.47 16.10
C LEU A 40 -8.91 -5.22 17.42
N ALA A 41 -7.81 -5.47 18.11
CA ALA A 41 -7.81 -6.03 19.45
C ALA A 41 -8.52 -5.08 20.45
N ALA A 42 -8.31 -3.77 20.33
CA ALA A 42 -8.97 -2.78 21.17
C ALA A 42 -10.51 -2.79 21.02
N VAL A 43 -11.03 -3.19 19.86
CA VAL A 43 -12.46 -3.32 19.59
C VAL A 43 -12.94 -4.78 19.60
N HIS A 44 -12.15 -5.71 20.16
CA HIS A 44 -12.47 -7.12 20.37
C HIS A 44 -12.72 -7.94 19.07
N VAL A 45 -12.08 -7.56 17.97
CA VAL A 45 -12.13 -8.35 16.74
C VAL A 45 -11.19 -9.55 16.85
N ALA A 46 -11.69 -10.73 16.53
CA ALA A 46 -10.91 -11.96 16.56
C ALA A 46 -9.78 -11.98 15.53
N GLU A 47 -8.71 -12.77 15.80
CA GLU A 47 -7.50 -12.81 14.95
C GLU A 47 -7.77 -13.29 13.51
N PHE A 48 -8.67 -14.22 13.30
CA PHE A 48 -8.95 -14.74 11.97
C PHE A 48 -9.60 -13.70 11.05
N PRO A 49 -10.69 -13.00 11.45
CA PRO A 49 -11.22 -11.88 10.70
C PRO A 49 -10.19 -10.75 10.48
N ALA A 50 -9.34 -10.47 11.48
CA ALA A 50 -8.29 -9.47 11.35
C ALA A 50 -7.31 -9.80 10.21
N ALA A 51 -6.87 -11.06 10.11
CA ALA A 51 -6.00 -11.50 9.03
C ALA A 51 -6.66 -11.39 7.65
N ALA A 52 -7.93 -11.78 7.53
CA ALA A 52 -8.68 -11.67 6.28
C ALA A 52 -8.84 -10.20 5.85
N VAL A 53 -9.15 -9.32 6.78
CA VAL A 53 -9.26 -7.87 6.52
C VAL A 53 -7.93 -7.29 6.08
N SER A 54 -6.80 -7.66 6.72
CA SER A 54 -5.48 -7.17 6.33
C SER A 54 -5.11 -7.57 4.91
N VAL A 55 -5.35 -8.82 4.53
CA VAL A 55 -5.07 -9.32 3.18
C VAL A 55 -5.95 -8.63 2.13
N SER A 56 -7.24 -8.40 2.44
CA SER A 56 -8.15 -7.66 1.54
C SER A 56 -7.65 -6.23 1.31
N PHE A 57 -7.34 -5.49 2.38
CA PHE A 57 -6.79 -4.13 2.26
C PHE A 57 -5.46 -4.09 1.49
N ALA A 58 -4.58 -5.06 1.73
CA ALA A 58 -3.31 -5.16 1.00
C ALA A 58 -3.54 -5.43 -0.49
N SER A 59 -4.51 -6.27 -0.83
CA SER A 59 -4.88 -6.58 -2.21
C SER A 59 -5.47 -5.36 -2.90
N ASP A 60 -6.39 -4.66 -2.26
CA ASP A 60 -6.97 -3.41 -2.79
C ASP A 60 -5.89 -2.35 -3.02
N THR A 61 -4.99 -2.18 -2.06
CA THR A 61 -3.85 -1.26 -2.16
C THR A 61 -2.96 -1.62 -3.35
N ALA A 62 -2.62 -2.90 -3.51
CA ALA A 62 -1.78 -3.38 -4.61
C ALA A 62 -2.44 -3.16 -5.97
N ILE A 63 -3.73 -3.45 -6.10
CA ILE A 63 -4.50 -3.22 -7.32
C ILE A 63 -4.55 -1.74 -7.67
N LEU A 64 -4.82 -0.87 -6.71
CA LEU A 64 -4.87 0.57 -6.92
C LEU A 64 -3.51 1.13 -7.36
N TYR A 65 -2.41 0.67 -6.76
CA TYR A 65 -1.06 1.06 -7.19
C TYR A 65 -0.72 0.53 -8.59
N ALA A 66 -1.12 -0.68 -8.92
CA ALA A 66 -0.92 -1.24 -10.27
C ALA A 66 -1.71 -0.44 -11.32
N LEU A 67 -2.97 -0.08 -11.01
CA LEU A 67 -3.79 0.80 -11.85
C LEU A 67 -3.15 2.19 -11.99
N ALA A 68 -2.66 2.78 -10.90
CA ALA A 68 -1.97 4.06 -10.96
C ALA A 68 -0.74 3.99 -11.87
N GLY A 69 0.09 2.95 -11.73
CA GLY A 69 1.24 2.74 -12.59
C GLY A 69 0.86 2.56 -14.07
N ALA A 70 -0.19 1.79 -14.36
CA ALA A 70 -0.72 1.65 -15.71
C ALA A 70 -1.24 2.98 -16.26
N GLY A 71 -1.91 3.79 -15.43
CA GLY A 71 -2.38 5.12 -15.78
C GLY A 71 -1.25 6.08 -16.13
N VAL A 72 -0.15 6.04 -15.37
CA VAL A 72 1.08 6.80 -15.68
C VAL A 72 1.65 6.36 -17.03
N ALA A 73 1.78 5.06 -17.27
CA ALA A 73 2.30 4.53 -18.52
C ALA A 73 1.44 4.89 -19.73
N ALA A 74 0.11 4.96 -19.54
CA ALA A 74 -0.85 5.30 -20.59
C ALA A 74 -1.06 6.81 -20.78
N GLY A 75 -0.41 7.68 -19.99
CA GLY A 75 -0.58 9.12 -20.10
C GLY A 75 -1.97 9.63 -19.70
N THR A 76 -2.65 8.95 -18.79
CA THR A 76 -4.02 9.29 -18.38
C THR A 76 -4.04 10.09 -17.08
N GLY A 77 -4.89 11.13 -16.96
CA GLY A 77 -4.92 11.97 -15.76
C GLY A 77 -5.49 11.28 -14.50
N TRP A 78 -6.22 10.18 -14.63
CA TRP A 78 -6.85 9.48 -13.50
C TRP A 78 -5.85 8.72 -12.60
N TRP A 79 -4.62 8.52 -13.05
CA TRP A 79 -3.58 7.83 -12.26
C TRP A 79 -3.35 8.50 -10.90
N ALA A 80 -3.47 9.83 -10.85
CA ALA A 80 -3.26 10.59 -9.62
C ALA A 80 -4.30 10.24 -8.54
N VAL A 81 -5.56 10.08 -8.95
CA VAL A 81 -6.64 9.63 -8.05
C VAL A 81 -6.38 8.21 -7.57
N ALA A 82 -6.01 7.31 -8.47
CA ALA A 82 -5.72 5.91 -8.12
C ALA A 82 -4.52 5.83 -7.16
N ALA A 83 -3.44 6.59 -7.40
CA ALA A 83 -2.27 6.66 -6.53
C ALA A 83 -2.61 7.23 -5.14
N PHE A 84 -3.42 8.29 -5.08
CA PHE A 84 -3.87 8.87 -3.82
C PHE A 84 -4.71 7.88 -3.00
N MET A 85 -5.65 7.20 -3.64
CA MET A 85 -6.47 6.17 -2.99
C MET A 85 -5.62 5.00 -2.51
N ALA A 86 -4.68 4.51 -3.34
CA ALA A 86 -3.74 3.45 -2.98
C ALA A 86 -2.93 3.82 -1.74
N ALA A 87 -2.33 5.00 -1.72
CA ALA A 87 -1.52 5.47 -0.60
C ALA A 87 -2.34 5.66 0.67
N THR A 88 -3.58 6.15 0.56
CA THR A 88 -4.49 6.29 1.69
C THR A 88 -4.87 4.92 2.26
N CYS A 89 -5.21 3.94 1.42
CA CYS A 89 -5.46 2.56 1.84
C CYS A 89 -4.23 1.95 2.51
N GLY A 90 -3.05 2.11 1.91
CA GLY A 90 -1.78 1.61 2.46
C GLY A 90 -1.44 2.22 3.81
N LEU A 91 -1.64 3.52 4.00
CA LEU A 91 -1.46 4.19 5.29
C LEU A 91 -2.46 3.71 6.34
N THR A 92 -3.73 3.58 5.98
CA THR A 92 -4.77 3.07 6.87
C THR A 92 -4.43 1.66 7.35
N LEU A 93 -4.02 0.80 6.42
CA LEU A 93 -3.59 -0.55 6.74
C LEU A 93 -2.43 -0.55 7.74
N LYS A 94 -1.39 0.26 7.49
CA LYS A 94 -0.21 0.37 8.36
C LYS A 94 -0.53 1.03 9.71
N ALA A 95 -1.51 1.93 9.77
CA ALA A 95 -1.96 2.51 11.03
C ALA A 95 -2.69 1.49 11.91
N ILE A 96 -3.58 0.68 11.31
CA ILE A 96 -4.37 -0.34 12.02
C ILE A 96 -3.48 -1.49 12.52
N TRP A 97 -2.46 -1.88 11.75
CA TRP A 97 -1.49 -2.93 12.08
C TRP A 97 -0.08 -2.40 12.33
N PHE A 98 0.05 -1.27 13.02
CA PHE A 98 1.35 -0.62 13.15
C PHE A 98 2.43 -1.57 13.70
N HIS A 99 3.54 -1.65 12.97
CA HIS A 99 4.76 -2.33 13.37
C HIS A 99 5.98 -1.57 12.84
N ARG A 100 7.08 -1.52 13.62
CA ARG A 100 8.26 -0.73 13.25
C ARG A 100 8.78 -0.96 11.82
N PRO A 101 8.88 -2.20 11.30
CA PRO A 101 9.29 -2.45 9.92
C PRO A 101 8.38 -1.82 8.86
N LEU A 102 7.12 -1.52 9.19
CA LEU A 102 6.18 -0.89 8.27
C LEU A 102 6.38 0.63 8.11
N ALA A 103 7.22 1.23 8.96
CA ALA A 103 7.45 2.68 8.93
C ALA A 103 8.00 3.17 7.58
N LEU A 104 8.90 2.41 6.95
CA LEU A 104 9.40 2.75 5.62
C LEU A 104 8.29 2.76 4.57
N GLY A 105 7.42 1.75 4.58
CA GLY A 105 6.26 1.70 3.70
C GLY A 105 5.29 2.87 3.94
N ALA A 106 5.09 3.27 5.20
CA ALA A 106 4.26 4.43 5.53
C ALA A 106 4.88 5.75 5.03
N LEU A 107 6.20 5.88 5.08
CA LEU A 107 6.91 7.03 4.48
C LEU A 107 6.73 7.08 2.97
N LEU A 108 6.80 5.95 2.28
CA LEU A 108 6.61 5.88 0.83
C LEU A 108 5.18 6.23 0.43
N ASP A 109 4.17 5.72 1.15
CA ASP A 109 2.77 6.10 0.90
C ASP A 109 2.55 7.60 1.15
N THR A 110 3.13 8.15 2.21
CA THR A 110 3.07 9.59 2.49
C THR A 110 3.73 10.40 1.37
N ALA A 111 4.87 9.96 0.88
CA ALA A 111 5.57 10.61 -0.24
C ALA A 111 4.71 10.62 -1.52
N VAL A 112 3.97 9.55 -1.80
CA VAL A 112 3.03 9.50 -2.93
C VAL A 112 1.91 10.53 -2.75
N ILE A 113 1.31 10.63 -1.56
CA ILE A 113 0.25 11.62 -1.28
C ILE A 113 0.79 13.05 -1.48
N VAL A 114 1.96 13.34 -0.95
CA VAL A 114 2.59 14.67 -1.09
C VAL A 114 2.89 14.99 -2.55
N ALA A 115 3.45 14.04 -3.31
CA ALA A 115 3.75 14.21 -4.71
C ALA A 115 2.49 14.51 -5.54
N VAL A 116 1.41 13.76 -5.31
CA VAL A 116 0.13 13.98 -5.98
C VAL A 116 -0.48 15.33 -5.58
N ALA A 117 -0.45 15.67 -4.29
CA ALA A 117 -1.00 16.92 -3.78
C ALA A 117 -0.24 18.16 -4.31
N GLN A 118 1.04 18.05 -4.56
CA GLN A 118 1.86 19.12 -5.16
C GLN A 118 1.73 19.20 -6.69
N SER A 119 0.75 18.56 -7.29
CA SER A 119 0.53 18.55 -8.74
C SER A 119 1.73 18.01 -9.53
N TRP A 120 2.51 17.12 -8.92
CA TRP A 120 3.66 16.48 -9.56
C TRP A 120 3.31 15.73 -10.85
N HIS A 121 2.05 15.32 -10.97
CA HIS A 121 1.53 14.70 -12.18
C HIS A 121 1.73 15.55 -13.45
N GLY A 122 1.74 16.89 -13.35
CA GLY A 122 2.01 17.77 -14.47
C GLY A 122 3.45 17.67 -15.01
N SER A 123 4.40 17.09 -14.26
CA SER A 123 5.78 16.90 -14.68
C SER A 123 6.04 15.55 -15.34
N LEU A 124 5.06 14.65 -15.39
CA LEU A 124 5.19 13.32 -15.99
C LEU A 124 4.91 13.32 -17.50
N TYR A 125 4.26 14.35 -17.99
CA TYR A 125 3.85 14.52 -19.40
C TYR A 125 4.30 15.91 -19.98
#